data_21f0e5eb6534dc3f7dcc2ffca0536e90
#
_entry.id   21f0e5eb6534dc3f7dcc2ffca0536e90
#
_cell.length_a   1.000
_cell.length_b   1.000
_cell.length_c   1.000
_cell.angle_alpha   90.00
_cell.angle_beta   90.00
_cell.angle_gamma   90.00
#
_symmetry.space_group_name_H-M   'P 1'
#
loop_
_entity.id
_entity.type
_entity.pdbx_description
1 polymer ?
#
loop_
_entity_poly.entity_id
_entity_poly.type
_entity_poly.pdbx_seq_one_letter_code
_entity_poly.pdbx_strand_id
1 'polypeptide(L)'
;MKQIAGGVTAAKGYEAASTAAGIKYQNRTDMAMIYSQVPCVAAGTFTTNVVKAAPVKWDQQVVKSGVKVQAIIVNSGIANACTGAEGFGYCKDTADAAAAALGISADGVLVGSTGVIGKQIPIEKLTAGVAELAKKKQATLESGQEAAKAIMTTDTKEKELAVEIEVAGKTVTIGGMAKGSGMIHPNMCTMLAFITTDAVISKETLQKALSEDVDDTYNMISVDGDTSTNDTVLLLANGMAENEEIIYGSEAYEMFTEALHVINEYLAKKIAGDGEGATALFEVKAVGCESKEQAKTLAKSIVCSNLTKTAIAGHDANWGRILCAMGYSGAQFDPEQVDLFFESAAGKIQIIENGTAVNYSEAEATKILSEPEVTAIADVKMGEETATAWGCDLTHGYIEINADYRS
;
A
#
# COMPACT_ATOMS: atom_id res chain seq x y z
N MET A 1 -10.59 -5.62 -18.84
CA MET A 1 -9.65 -5.97 -17.75
C MET A 1 -9.95 -7.37 -17.22
N LYS A 2 -8.93 -8.16 -16.89
CA LYS A 2 -9.03 -9.53 -16.36
C LYS A 2 -8.02 -9.72 -15.23
N GLN A 3 -8.49 -10.16 -14.06
CA GLN A 3 -7.60 -10.57 -12.98
C GLN A 3 -6.95 -11.92 -13.31
N ILE A 4 -5.66 -12.03 -13.04
CA ILE A 4 -4.84 -13.23 -13.24
C ILE A 4 -4.08 -13.60 -11.97
N ALA A 5 -3.50 -14.79 -11.92
CA ALA A 5 -2.66 -15.22 -10.82
C ALA A 5 -1.30 -14.48 -10.84
N GLY A 6 -0.75 -14.21 -9.64
CA GLY A 6 0.59 -13.66 -9.44
C GLY A 6 0.60 -12.23 -8.94
N GLY A 7 1.81 -11.69 -8.88
CA GLY A 7 2.14 -10.35 -8.45
C GLY A 7 3.21 -9.76 -9.37
N VAL A 8 4.34 -9.31 -8.80
CA VAL A 8 5.41 -8.59 -9.51
C VAL A 8 6.09 -9.36 -10.66
N THR A 9 5.93 -10.67 -10.73
CA THR A 9 6.47 -11.52 -11.80
C THR A 9 5.46 -11.85 -12.90
N ALA A 10 4.22 -11.35 -12.80
CA ALA A 10 3.19 -11.62 -13.80
C ALA A 10 3.46 -10.90 -15.13
N ALA A 11 3.96 -9.66 -15.10
CA ALA A 11 4.31 -8.91 -16.28
C ALA A 11 5.57 -9.47 -16.96
N LYS A 12 5.61 -9.43 -18.30
CA LYS A 12 6.73 -9.96 -19.09
C LYS A 12 8.07 -9.36 -18.68
N GLY A 13 9.10 -10.22 -18.60
CA GLY A 13 10.49 -9.81 -18.38
C GLY A 13 10.83 -9.45 -16.95
N TYR A 14 9.92 -9.69 -15.99
CA TYR A 14 10.23 -9.55 -14.56
C TYR A 14 10.54 -10.90 -13.92
N GLU A 15 11.55 -10.88 -13.08
CA GLU A 15 12.01 -11.99 -12.26
C GLU A 15 12.04 -11.54 -10.80
N ALA A 16 11.83 -12.47 -9.87
CA ALA A 16 11.94 -12.20 -8.44
C ALA A 16 12.74 -13.29 -7.73
N ALA A 17 13.25 -12.96 -6.58
CA ALA A 17 13.92 -13.89 -5.68
C ALA A 17 13.71 -13.49 -4.22
N SER A 18 13.82 -14.47 -3.33
CA SER A 18 13.91 -14.26 -1.89
C SER A 18 15.05 -15.05 -1.26
N THR A 19 15.58 -14.56 -0.14
CA THR A 19 16.61 -15.28 0.62
C THR A 19 16.59 -14.93 2.11
N ALA A 20 17.09 -15.82 2.94
CA ALA A 20 17.32 -15.60 4.37
C ALA A 20 18.77 -15.13 4.54
N ALA A 21 18.99 -13.82 4.61
CA ALA A 21 20.31 -13.23 4.85
C ALA A 21 20.66 -13.10 6.34
N GLY A 22 19.67 -13.22 7.23
CA GLY A 22 19.84 -13.07 8.67
C GLY A 22 20.07 -11.62 9.09
N ILE A 23 19.34 -10.69 8.48
CA ILE A 23 19.43 -9.24 8.76
C ILE A 23 19.04 -8.96 10.22
N LYS A 24 17.89 -9.46 10.68
CA LYS A 24 17.46 -9.42 12.07
C LYS A 24 17.10 -10.82 12.58
N TYR A 25 16.38 -11.59 11.78
CA TYR A 25 15.81 -12.87 12.17
C TYR A 25 16.68 -14.03 11.71
N GLN A 26 16.62 -15.16 12.41
CA GLN A 26 17.23 -16.42 11.96
C GLN A 26 16.13 -17.34 11.38
N ASN A 27 16.47 -18.08 10.33
CA ASN A 27 15.58 -19.06 9.69
C ASN A 27 14.29 -18.48 9.07
N ARG A 28 14.32 -17.20 8.67
CA ARG A 28 13.24 -16.53 7.96
C ARG A 28 13.81 -15.80 6.75
N THR A 29 13.11 -15.84 5.62
CA THR A 29 13.42 -14.98 4.47
C THR A 29 13.21 -13.53 4.87
N ASP A 30 14.22 -12.70 4.62
CA ASP A 30 14.29 -11.30 5.06
C ASP A 30 14.88 -10.37 3.98
N MET A 31 15.12 -10.92 2.79
CA MET A 31 15.49 -10.14 1.61
C MET A 31 14.73 -10.60 0.38
N ALA A 32 14.36 -9.64 -0.47
CA ALA A 32 13.74 -9.83 -1.78
C ALA A 32 14.47 -9.02 -2.86
N MET A 33 14.37 -9.51 -4.10
CA MET A 33 14.78 -8.83 -5.30
C MET A 33 13.64 -8.87 -6.32
N ILE A 34 13.39 -7.73 -6.97
CA ILE A 34 12.63 -7.64 -8.21
C ILE A 34 13.61 -7.19 -9.29
N TYR A 35 13.66 -7.91 -10.38
CA TYR A 35 14.59 -7.65 -11.47
C TYR A 35 13.85 -7.60 -12.80
N SER A 36 14.19 -6.63 -13.65
CA SER A 36 13.73 -6.58 -15.04
C SER A 36 14.85 -6.95 -16.00
N GLN A 37 14.56 -7.81 -16.95
CA GLN A 37 15.49 -8.24 -17.99
C GLN A 37 15.94 -7.08 -18.89
N VAL A 38 15.14 -6.02 -18.99
CA VAL A 38 15.45 -4.81 -19.75
C VAL A 38 15.25 -3.56 -18.88
N PRO A 39 15.94 -2.44 -19.23
CA PRO A 39 15.81 -1.20 -18.47
C PRO A 39 14.38 -0.62 -18.50
N CYS A 40 13.84 -0.26 -17.33
CA CYS A 40 12.51 0.28 -17.12
C CYS A 40 12.50 1.79 -16.97
N VAL A 41 11.40 2.45 -17.32
CA VAL A 41 11.03 3.71 -16.70
C VAL A 41 10.48 3.45 -15.30
N ALA A 42 10.75 4.37 -14.36
CA ALA A 42 10.32 4.24 -12.97
C ALA A 42 9.52 5.47 -12.54
N ALA A 43 8.43 5.21 -11.83
CA ALA A 43 7.67 6.20 -11.07
C ALA A 43 7.70 5.84 -9.58
N GLY A 44 7.58 6.83 -8.71
CA GLY A 44 7.58 6.59 -7.27
C GLY A 44 6.84 7.66 -6.49
N THR A 45 6.15 7.24 -5.42
CA THR A 45 5.61 8.10 -4.38
C THR A 45 6.21 7.71 -3.05
N PHE A 46 6.41 8.70 -2.16
CA PHE A 46 7.24 8.53 -0.97
C PHE A 46 6.65 9.27 0.22
N THR A 47 6.94 8.80 1.43
CA THR A 47 6.50 9.43 2.67
C THR A 47 6.78 10.94 2.71
N THR A 48 5.79 11.70 3.21
CA THR A 48 5.94 13.12 3.53
C THR A 48 6.52 13.35 4.93
N ASN A 49 6.70 12.28 5.74
CA ASN A 49 7.34 12.39 7.04
C ASN A 49 8.70 13.11 6.89
N VAL A 50 8.95 14.11 7.73
CA VAL A 50 10.22 14.85 7.69
C VAL A 50 11.41 13.98 8.11
N VAL A 51 11.16 12.92 8.89
CA VAL A 51 12.15 11.92 9.28
C VAL A 51 12.14 10.80 8.23
N LYS A 52 12.76 11.06 7.07
CA LYS A 52 12.86 10.09 5.98
C LYS A 52 14.00 9.12 6.17
N ALA A 53 13.70 7.82 5.97
CA ALA A 53 14.71 6.77 5.93
C ALA A 53 15.71 6.97 4.78
N ALA A 54 16.88 6.37 4.89
CA ALA A 54 17.91 6.45 3.86
C ALA A 54 17.45 5.88 2.50
N PRO A 55 16.74 4.71 2.43
CA PRO A 55 16.19 4.20 1.18
C PRO A 55 15.24 5.18 0.49
N VAL A 56 14.37 5.85 1.23
CA VAL A 56 13.45 6.84 0.67
C VAL A 56 14.19 7.98 -0.03
N LYS A 57 15.26 8.49 0.62
CA LYS A 57 16.10 9.55 0.04
C LYS A 57 16.86 9.08 -1.19
N TRP A 58 17.34 7.85 -1.17
CA TRP A 58 18.02 7.21 -2.30
C TRP A 58 17.09 7.07 -3.48
N ASP A 59 15.94 6.45 -3.28
CA ASP A 59 14.97 6.18 -4.35
C ASP A 59 14.38 7.44 -4.95
N GLN A 60 14.14 8.48 -4.13
CA GLN A 60 13.74 9.80 -4.61
C GLN A 60 14.77 10.39 -5.59
N GLN A 61 16.06 10.23 -5.32
CA GLN A 61 17.13 10.71 -6.21
C GLN A 61 17.16 9.91 -7.52
N VAL A 62 17.09 8.59 -7.44
CA VAL A 62 17.08 7.70 -8.61
C VAL A 62 15.86 7.97 -9.50
N VAL A 63 14.65 7.98 -8.95
CA VAL A 63 13.42 8.25 -9.72
C VAL A 63 13.44 9.65 -10.32
N LYS A 64 13.87 10.67 -9.56
CA LYS A 64 13.95 12.06 -10.06
C LYS A 64 14.95 12.22 -11.19
N SER A 65 16.09 11.53 -11.16
CA SER A 65 17.12 11.62 -12.20
C SER A 65 16.64 11.16 -13.57
N GLY A 66 15.63 10.28 -13.60
CA GLY A 66 15.12 9.69 -14.85
C GLY A 66 16.00 8.58 -15.43
N VAL A 67 16.99 8.12 -14.69
CA VAL A 67 17.79 6.95 -15.07
C VAL A 67 16.90 5.73 -15.22
N LYS A 68 17.22 4.84 -16.15
CA LYS A 68 16.48 3.58 -16.31
C LYS A 68 16.81 2.62 -15.19
N VAL A 69 15.79 2.04 -14.59
CA VAL A 69 15.88 1.12 -13.45
C VAL A 69 15.79 -0.33 -13.91
N GLN A 70 16.55 -1.24 -13.31
CA GLN A 70 16.45 -2.69 -13.60
C GLN A 70 16.29 -3.56 -12.36
N ALA A 71 16.56 -3.06 -11.16
CA ALA A 71 16.41 -3.87 -9.93
C ALA A 71 15.86 -3.06 -8.78
N ILE A 72 15.11 -3.74 -7.90
CA ILE A 72 14.73 -3.27 -6.58
C ILE A 72 15.24 -4.31 -5.59
N ILE A 73 16.02 -3.90 -4.59
CA ILE A 73 16.49 -4.75 -3.49
C ILE A 73 15.77 -4.33 -2.21
N VAL A 74 15.15 -5.28 -1.54
CA VAL A 74 14.37 -5.00 -0.33
C VAL A 74 14.87 -5.87 0.82
N ASN A 75 15.00 -5.27 2.01
CA ASN A 75 15.20 -6.03 3.25
C ASN A 75 14.09 -5.78 4.26
N SER A 76 13.75 -6.80 5.03
CA SER A 76 12.90 -6.70 6.21
C SER A 76 13.72 -6.88 7.50
N GLY A 77 13.16 -6.39 8.63
CA GLY A 77 13.74 -6.48 9.96
C GLY A 77 14.46 -5.22 10.45
N ILE A 78 15.10 -4.46 9.58
CA ILE A 78 15.77 -3.18 9.89
C ILE A 78 15.37 -2.14 8.86
N ALA A 79 14.88 -1.00 9.34
CA ALA A 79 14.28 0.07 8.50
C ALA A 79 15.32 0.97 7.80
N ASN A 80 16.58 0.96 8.22
CA ASN A 80 17.59 1.93 7.78
C ASN A 80 17.11 3.39 7.89
N ALA A 81 16.41 3.69 8.97
CA ALA A 81 15.91 5.02 9.32
C ALA A 81 16.64 5.53 10.55
N CYS A 82 16.91 6.84 10.60
CA CYS A 82 17.71 7.50 11.65
C CYS A 82 19.13 6.93 11.77
N THR A 83 19.73 6.54 10.66
CA THR A 83 21.06 5.88 10.57
C THR A 83 22.16 6.81 10.03
N GLY A 84 21.83 8.11 9.83
CA GLY A 84 22.78 9.12 9.41
C GLY A 84 23.34 8.93 7.99
N ALA A 85 24.53 9.46 7.75
CA ALA A 85 25.22 9.36 6.47
C ALA A 85 25.66 7.90 6.14
N GLU A 86 25.96 7.12 7.16
CA GLU A 86 26.33 5.72 7.03
C GLU A 86 25.19 4.89 6.42
N GLY A 87 23.95 5.07 6.92
CA GLY A 87 22.78 4.40 6.38
C GLY A 87 22.49 4.77 4.92
N PHE A 88 22.78 5.99 4.50
CA PHE A 88 22.71 6.38 3.09
C PHE A 88 23.82 5.73 2.25
N GLY A 89 25.04 5.62 2.81
CA GLY A 89 26.12 4.86 2.20
C GLY A 89 25.75 3.39 1.96
N TYR A 90 25.02 2.78 2.87
CA TYR A 90 24.53 1.39 2.70
C TYR A 90 23.54 1.21 1.56
N CYS A 91 22.77 2.24 1.20
CA CYS A 91 21.94 2.18 -0.01
C CYS A 91 22.83 2.09 -1.27
N LYS A 92 23.92 2.89 -1.30
CA LYS A 92 24.89 2.83 -2.39
C LYS A 92 25.60 1.48 -2.46
N ASP A 93 26.07 0.96 -1.32
CA ASP A 93 26.76 -0.34 -1.25
C ASP A 93 25.83 -1.48 -1.71
N THR A 94 24.53 -1.39 -1.39
CA THR A 94 23.51 -2.32 -1.85
C THR A 94 23.33 -2.24 -3.37
N ALA A 95 23.27 -1.02 -3.92
CA ALA A 95 23.15 -0.80 -5.35
C ALA A 95 24.39 -1.27 -6.11
N ASP A 96 25.58 -1.01 -5.60
CA ASP A 96 26.85 -1.48 -6.17
C ASP A 96 26.93 -3.02 -6.17
N ALA A 97 26.51 -3.66 -5.08
CA ALA A 97 26.47 -5.13 -4.97
C ALA A 97 25.47 -5.75 -5.98
N ALA A 98 24.28 -5.13 -6.12
CA ALA A 98 23.29 -5.59 -7.11
C ALA A 98 23.81 -5.39 -8.56
N ALA A 99 24.40 -4.24 -8.84
CA ALA A 99 24.99 -3.96 -10.14
C ALA A 99 26.07 -4.98 -10.53
N ALA A 100 26.98 -5.29 -9.59
CA ALA A 100 28.03 -6.27 -9.81
C ALA A 100 27.47 -7.70 -10.01
N ALA A 101 26.46 -8.10 -9.25
CA ALA A 101 25.87 -9.43 -9.34
C ALA A 101 24.98 -9.65 -10.58
N LEU A 102 24.34 -8.58 -11.09
CA LEU A 102 23.38 -8.64 -12.18
C LEU A 102 23.97 -8.16 -13.53
N GLY A 103 25.14 -7.51 -13.52
CA GLY A 103 25.75 -6.91 -14.72
C GLY A 103 25.00 -5.68 -15.23
N ILE A 104 24.44 -4.86 -14.33
CA ILE A 104 23.65 -3.66 -14.64
C ILE A 104 24.34 -2.40 -14.07
N SER A 105 23.77 -1.20 -14.36
CA SER A 105 24.25 0.05 -13.73
C SER A 105 23.77 0.15 -12.28
N ALA A 106 24.65 0.56 -11.37
CA ALA A 106 24.28 0.83 -9.95
C ALA A 106 23.28 1.99 -9.83
N ASP A 107 23.33 2.98 -10.73
CA ASP A 107 22.37 4.10 -10.76
C ASP A 107 20.93 3.63 -11.05
N GLY A 108 20.78 2.45 -11.66
CA GLY A 108 19.50 1.81 -11.99
C GLY A 108 18.99 0.84 -10.92
N VAL A 109 19.45 0.95 -9.68
CA VAL A 109 19.01 0.09 -8.56
C VAL A 109 18.28 0.92 -7.50
N LEU A 110 17.04 0.51 -7.20
CA LEU A 110 16.23 1.03 -6.10
C LEU A 110 16.38 0.12 -4.87
N VAL A 111 16.17 0.68 -3.68
CA VAL A 111 16.33 -0.05 -2.41
C VAL A 111 15.16 0.19 -1.48
N GLY A 112 14.63 -0.85 -0.86
CA GLY A 112 13.59 -0.79 0.16
C GLY A 112 14.07 -1.38 1.48
N SER A 113 13.69 -0.78 2.60
CA SER A 113 13.96 -1.32 3.93
C SER A 113 12.76 -1.15 4.83
N THR A 114 12.50 -2.11 5.71
CA THR A 114 11.41 -2.04 6.68
C THR A 114 11.79 -2.78 7.96
N GLY A 115 11.24 -2.37 9.11
CA GLY A 115 11.46 -2.97 10.42
C GLY A 115 11.91 -1.95 11.48
N VAL A 116 12.88 -2.30 12.32
CA VAL A 116 13.30 -1.49 13.47
C VAL A 116 14.04 -0.23 13.02
N ILE A 117 13.63 0.93 13.58
CA ILE A 117 14.24 2.25 13.37
C ILE A 117 15.44 2.44 14.32
N GLY A 118 16.49 3.18 13.89
CA GLY A 118 17.65 3.54 14.70
C GLY A 118 18.69 2.43 14.85
N LYS A 119 18.58 1.35 14.05
CA LYS A 119 19.54 0.25 14.03
C LYS A 119 20.29 0.24 12.70
N GLN A 120 21.62 0.10 12.76
CA GLN A 120 22.44 -0.01 11.55
C GLN A 120 22.21 -1.36 10.86
N ILE A 121 22.16 -1.35 9.51
CA ILE A 121 22.07 -2.57 8.72
C ILE A 121 23.39 -3.32 8.78
N PRO A 122 23.38 -4.65 8.99
CA PRO A 122 24.59 -5.45 8.83
C PRO A 122 24.92 -5.59 7.33
N ILE A 123 25.61 -4.59 6.78
CA ILE A 123 25.80 -4.42 5.33
C ILE A 123 26.49 -5.64 4.67
N GLU A 124 27.39 -6.29 5.35
CA GLU A 124 28.08 -7.49 4.86
C GLU A 124 27.09 -8.65 4.60
N LYS A 125 26.10 -8.83 5.50
CA LYS A 125 25.03 -9.82 5.31
C LYS A 125 24.11 -9.43 4.17
N LEU A 126 23.77 -8.15 4.07
CA LEU A 126 22.90 -7.65 3.03
C LEU A 126 23.54 -7.83 1.64
N THR A 127 24.80 -7.43 1.46
CA THR A 127 25.52 -7.58 0.18
C THR A 127 25.74 -9.05 -0.19
N ALA A 128 26.01 -9.94 0.78
CA ALA A 128 26.04 -11.38 0.55
C ALA A 128 24.66 -11.92 0.13
N GLY A 129 23.57 -11.42 0.76
CA GLY A 129 22.19 -11.74 0.38
C GLY A 129 21.86 -11.31 -1.04
N VAL A 130 22.32 -10.14 -1.49
CA VAL A 130 22.16 -9.67 -2.88
C VAL A 130 22.78 -10.65 -3.88
N ALA A 131 23.97 -11.15 -3.61
CA ALA A 131 24.64 -12.13 -4.47
C ALA A 131 23.87 -13.45 -4.57
N GLU A 132 23.24 -13.88 -3.48
CA GLU A 132 22.36 -15.08 -3.48
C GLU A 132 21.04 -14.84 -4.22
N LEU A 133 20.42 -13.68 -4.06
CA LEU A 133 19.20 -13.29 -4.78
C LEU A 133 19.43 -13.29 -6.30
N ALA A 134 20.55 -12.74 -6.75
CA ALA A 134 20.90 -12.70 -8.17
C ALA A 134 21.02 -14.09 -8.82
N LYS A 135 21.46 -15.11 -8.05
CA LYS A 135 21.53 -16.51 -8.51
C LYS A 135 20.18 -17.21 -8.54
N LYS A 136 19.26 -16.81 -7.64
CA LYS A 136 17.97 -17.50 -7.42
C LYS A 136 16.81 -16.89 -8.20
N LYS A 137 16.98 -15.71 -8.79
CA LYS A 137 15.88 -15.00 -9.45
C LYS A 137 15.25 -15.82 -10.60
N GLN A 138 13.94 -15.84 -10.63
CA GLN A 138 13.14 -16.59 -11.61
C GLN A 138 11.88 -15.79 -12.01
N ALA A 139 11.40 -16.05 -13.22
CA ALA A 139 10.15 -15.49 -13.75
C ALA A 139 8.95 -16.41 -13.47
N THR A 140 8.82 -16.89 -12.23
CA THR A 140 7.71 -17.76 -11.82
C THR A 140 6.78 -17.03 -10.85
N LEU A 141 5.50 -17.40 -10.81
CA LEU A 141 4.54 -16.85 -9.86
C LEU A 141 5.00 -17.12 -8.42
N GLU A 142 5.55 -18.30 -8.16
CA GLU A 142 6.06 -18.69 -6.85
C GLU A 142 7.22 -17.78 -6.39
N SER A 143 8.14 -17.41 -7.28
CA SER A 143 9.24 -16.50 -6.92
C SER A 143 8.73 -15.10 -6.58
N GLY A 144 7.66 -14.62 -7.22
CA GLY A 144 6.96 -13.39 -6.87
C GLY A 144 6.31 -13.47 -5.48
N GLN A 145 5.57 -14.54 -5.21
CA GLN A 145 4.93 -14.78 -3.91
C GLN A 145 5.96 -14.89 -2.77
N GLU A 146 7.06 -15.61 -2.99
CA GLU A 146 8.14 -15.71 -1.99
C GLU A 146 8.83 -14.35 -1.75
N ALA A 147 8.97 -13.50 -2.77
CA ALA A 147 9.44 -12.13 -2.60
C ALA A 147 8.45 -11.30 -1.77
N ALA A 148 7.13 -11.43 -1.99
CA ALA A 148 6.11 -10.76 -1.19
C ALA A 148 6.15 -11.19 0.30
N LYS A 149 6.40 -12.47 0.57
CA LYS A 149 6.59 -12.99 1.95
C LYS A 149 7.85 -12.44 2.60
N ALA A 150 8.95 -12.32 1.85
CA ALA A 150 10.25 -11.88 2.39
C ALA A 150 10.27 -10.42 2.86
N ILE A 151 9.38 -9.57 2.35
CA ILE A 151 9.27 -8.17 2.75
C ILE A 151 8.36 -7.93 3.96
N MET A 152 7.62 -8.94 4.42
CA MET A 152 6.72 -8.85 5.57
C MET A 152 7.49 -8.61 6.88
N THR A 153 6.84 -7.94 7.84
CA THR A 153 7.34 -7.78 9.21
C THR A 153 6.36 -8.36 10.22
N THR A 154 5.35 -7.62 10.61
CA THR A 154 4.24 -8.02 11.48
C THR A 154 3.00 -8.47 10.67
N ASP A 155 3.06 -8.38 9.36
CA ASP A 155 2.03 -8.88 8.46
C ASP A 155 1.74 -10.37 8.70
N THR A 156 0.47 -10.76 8.62
CA THR A 156 0.05 -12.16 8.77
C THR A 156 -0.10 -12.89 7.44
N LYS A 157 -0.25 -12.14 6.34
CA LYS A 157 -0.46 -12.67 4.98
C LYS A 157 0.33 -11.85 3.96
N GLU A 158 0.85 -12.54 2.95
CA GLU A 158 1.38 -11.89 1.76
C GLU A 158 0.27 -11.20 0.96
N LYS A 159 0.62 -10.11 0.29
CA LYS A 159 -0.31 -9.27 -0.46
C LYS A 159 0.21 -9.10 -1.88
N GLU A 160 -0.45 -9.72 -2.85
CA GLU A 160 -0.12 -9.62 -4.27
C GLU A 160 -1.38 -9.71 -5.14
N LEU A 161 -1.35 -9.06 -6.29
CA LEU A 161 -2.40 -9.11 -7.32
C LEU A 161 -1.79 -8.85 -8.70
N ALA A 162 -2.38 -9.43 -9.74
CA ALA A 162 -2.06 -9.10 -11.12
C ALA A 162 -3.33 -9.01 -11.99
N VAL A 163 -3.29 -8.13 -12.99
CA VAL A 163 -4.35 -7.94 -13.98
C VAL A 163 -3.79 -7.80 -15.39
N GLU A 164 -4.59 -8.16 -16.38
CA GLU A 164 -4.36 -7.96 -17.81
C GLU A 164 -5.39 -7.01 -18.41
N ILE A 165 -4.93 -6.15 -19.30
CA ILE A 165 -5.76 -5.30 -20.17
C ILE A 165 -5.31 -5.47 -21.62
N GLU A 166 -6.18 -5.13 -22.57
CA GLU A 166 -5.87 -5.13 -24.00
C GLU A 166 -5.71 -3.67 -24.48
N VAL A 167 -4.50 -3.34 -24.96
CA VAL A 167 -4.17 -2.03 -25.52
C VAL A 167 -3.83 -2.19 -26.98
N ALA A 168 -4.70 -1.71 -27.87
CA ALA A 168 -4.51 -1.80 -29.33
C ALA A 168 -4.16 -3.23 -29.83
N GLY A 169 -4.83 -4.26 -29.27
CA GLY A 169 -4.61 -5.66 -29.63
C GLY A 169 -3.35 -6.30 -29.03
N LYS A 170 -2.71 -5.64 -28.08
CA LYS A 170 -1.62 -6.18 -27.26
C LYS A 170 -2.05 -6.35 -25.82
N THR A 171 -1.75 -7.49 -25.24
CA THR A 171 -1.98 -7.71 -23.81
C THR A 171 -0.91 -6.98 -23.01
N VAL A 172 -1.34 -6.11 -22.11
CA VAL A 172 -0.51 -5.41 -21.11
C VAL A 172 -0.84 -5.97 -19.73
N THR A 173 0.18 -6.35 -19.00
CA THR A 173 0.06 -6.92 -17.65
C THR A 173 0.55 -5.93 -16.61
N ILE A 174 -0.19 -5.80 -15.51
CA ILE A 174 0.21 -5.06 -14.32
C ILE A 174 0.16 -6.02 -13.14
N GLY A 175 1.22 -6.09 -12.37
CA GLY A 175 1.28 -6.92 -11.17
C GLY A 175 1.91 -6.16 -10.01
N GLY A 176 1.46 -6.42 -8.79
CA GLY A 176 1.97 -5.73 -7.61
C GLY A 176 2.09 -6.63 -6.40
N MET A 177 2.99 -6.26 -5.50
CA MET A 177 3.06 -6.80 -4.15
C MET A 177 3.21 -5.67 -3.13
N ALA A 178 2.71 -5.89 -1.91
CA ALA A 178 2.84 -4.91 -0.83
C ALA A 178 3.02 -5.58 0.53
N LYS A 179 3.54 -4.80 1.48
CA LYS A 179 3.57 -5.13 2.91
C LYS A 179 3.11 -3.94 3.73
N GLY A 180 2.53 -4.23 4.88
CA GLY A 180 2.12 -3.25 5.88
C GLY A 180 1.10 -3.86 6.82
N SER A 181 1.24 -3.56 8.12
CA SER A 181 0.36 -4.02 9.19
C SER A 181 0.34 -3.04 10.37
N GLY A 182 1.48 -2.47 10.77
CA GLY A 182 1.58 -1.41 11.79
C GLY A 182 2.34 -0.18 11.27
N MET A 183 2.19 0.95 11.98
CA MET A 183 2.64 2.29 11.58
C MET A 183 2.04 2.66 10.22
N ILE A 184 0.69 2.56 10.11
CA ILE A 184 -0.06 2.77 8.88
C ILE A 184 -1.03 3.94 9.02
N HIS A 185 -0.62 5.10 8.54
CA HIS A 185 -1.44 6.30 8.30
C HIS A 185 -0.83 7.13 7.17
N PRO A 186 -0.99 6.73 5.91
CA PRO A 186 -0.36 7.41 4.80
C PRO A 186 -0.86 8.85 4.63
N ASN A 187 0.12 9.74 4.53
CA ASN A 187 -0.02 11.04 3.89
C ASN A 187 1.09 11.06 2.83
N MET A 188 0.83 10.44 1.66
CA MET A 188 1.78 10.03 0.62
C MET A 188 2.64 8.81 1.03
N CYS A 189 2.00 7.72 1.49
CA CYS A 189 2.46 6.34 1.71
C CYS A 189 2.96 5.95 3.12
N THR A 190 2.34 4.88 3.73
CA THR A 190 2.82 4.20 4.96
C THR A 190 2.90 2.69 4.76
N MET A 191 3.74 2.25 3.81
CA MET A 191 3.89 0.84 3.46
C MET A 191 5.00 0.69 2.41
N LEU A 192 5.33 -0.50 2.04
CA LEU A 192 6.11 -0.75 0.83
C LEU A 192 5.20 -1.42 -0.20
N ALA A 193 5.06 -0.83 -1.38
CA ALA A 193 4.46 -1.47 -2.53
C ALA A 193 5.38 -1.37 -3.74
N PHE A 194 5.45 -2.46 -4.46
CA PHE A 194 6.23 -2.60 -5.68
C PHE A 194 5.30 -3.09 -6.78
N ILE A 195 5.22 -2.33 -7.86
CA ILE A 195 4.33 -2.60 -8.97
C ILE A 195 5.17 -2.70 -10.24
N THR A 196 4.88 -3.67 -11.07
CA THR A 196 5.55 -3.92 -12.34
C THR A 196 4.55 -3.96 -13.48
N THR A 197 4.94 -3.44 -14.63
CA THR A 197 4.14 -3.58 -15.85
C THR A 197 5.05 -3.74 -17.07
N ASP A 198 4.58 -4.48 -18.06
CA ASP A 198 5.24 -4.59 -19.37
C ASP A 198 4.77 -3.52 -20.36
N ALA A 199 3.96 -2.55 -19.94
CA ALA A 199 3.47 -1.46 -20.77
C ALA A 199 4.58 -0.60 -21.37
N VAL A 200 4.37 -0.16 -22.61
CA VAL A 200 5.10 0.97 -23.22
C VAL A 200 4.41 2.26 -22.80
N ILE A 201 5.05 3.01 -21.91
CA ILE A 201 4.52 4.26 -21.35
C ILE A 201 5.69 5.19 -20.99
N SER A 202 5.52 6.51 -21.17
CA SER A 202 6.55 7.46 -20.78
C SER A 202 6.67 7.59 -19.26
N LYS A 203 7.84 8.05 -18.76
CA LYS A 203 8.06 8.30 -17.35
C LYS A 203 7.05 9.31 -16.78
N GLU A 204 6.80 10.38 -17.50
CA GLU A 204 5.92 11.46 -17.10
C GLU A 204 4.47 10.98 -16.95
N THR A 205 3.99 10.21 -17.94
CA THR A 205 2.66 9.61 -17.94
C THR A 205 2.54 8.57 -16.81
N LEU A 206 3.55 7.73 -16.61
CA LEU A 206 3.59 6.71 -15.54
C LEU A 206 3.56 7.34 -14.15
N GLN A 207 4.38 8.41 -13.94
CA GLN A 207 4.41 9.13 -12.66
C GLN A 207 3.07 9.80 -12.36
N LYS A 208 2.44 10.37 -13.38
CA LYS A 208 1.13 11.01 -13.21
C LYS A 208 0.07 10.00 -12.83
N ALA A 209 -0.01 8.87 -13.54
CA ALA A 209 -0.94 7.78 -13.24
C ALA A 209 -0.76 7.29 -11.79
N LEU A 210 0.48 7.05 -11.35
CA LEU A 210 0.76 6.60 -9.99
C LEU A 210 0.38 7.66 -8.95
N SER A 211 0.72 8.92 -9.17
CA SER A 211 0.48 9.99 -8.18
C SER A 211 -1.00 10.26 -7.97
N GLU A 212 -1.79 10.27 -9.05
CA GLU A 212 -3.25 10.46 -8.99
C GLU A 212 -3.93 9.29 -8.27
N ASP A 213 -3.51 8.06 -8.54
CA ASP A 213 -4.13 6.86 -7.97
C ASP A 213 -3.78 6.64 -6.48
N VAL A 214 -2.56 6.95 -6.08
CA VAL A 214 -2.13 6.85 -4.67
C VAL A 214 -2.99 7.71 -3.73
N ASP A 215 -3.48 8.84 -4.20
CA ASP A 215 -4.35 9.74 -3.42
C ASP A 215 -5.73 9.15 -3.11
N ASP A 216 -6.20 8.24 -3.96
CA ASP A 216 -7.50 7.58 -3.81
C ASP A 216 -7.39 6.16 -3.21
N THR A 217 -6.18 5.65 -3.05
CA THR A 217 -5.90 4.29 -2.58
C THR A 217 -5.08 4.28 -1.29
N TYR A 218 -3.77 4.26 -1.38
CA TYR A 218 -2.91 4.16 -0.19
C TYR A 218 -3.05 5.34 0.77
N ASN A 219 -3.31 6.57 0.28
CA ASN A 219 -3.55 7.71 1.16
C ASN A 219 -4.90 7.63 1.91
N MET A 220 -5.76 6.72 1.53
CA MET A 220 -7.07 6.50 2.15
C MET A 220 -7.09 5.36 3.17
N ILE A 221 -5.95 4.75 3.53
CA ILE A 221 -5.90 3.74 4.59
C ILE A 221 -5.40 4.28 5.92
N SER A 222 -5.75 3.61 7.03
CA SER A 222 -5.14 3.84 8.36
C SER A 222 -5.31 2.63 9.26
N VAL A 223 -4.23 2.23 9.95
CA VAL A 223 -4.28 1.23 11.03
C VAL A 223 -4.22 1.91 12.40
N ASP A 224 -3.24 2.76 12.65
CA ASP A 224 -2.90 3.30 13.96
C ASP A 224 -2.72 4.83 14.00
N GLY A 225 -2.83 5.52 12.88
CA GLY A 225 -2.67 6.96 12.80
C GLY A 225 -1.22 7.44 12.71
N ASP A 226 -0.24 6.52 12.67
CA ASP A 226 1.19 6.84 12.64
C ASP A 226 1.77 6.77 11.23
N THR A 227 2.36 7.88 10.75
CA THR A 227 3.01 7.96 9.43
C THR A 227 4.46 7.47 9.52
N SER A 228 4.80 6.44 8.75
CA SER A 228 6.13 5.82 8.76
C SER A 228 7.22 6.70 8.12
N THR A 229 8.46 6.34 8.43
CA THR A 229 9.68 6.94 7.87
C THR A 229 10.09 6.35 6.52
N ASN A 230 9.50 5.20 6.12
CA ASN A 230 9.99 4.35 5.04
C ASN A 230 9.04 4.22 3.85
N ASP A 231 7.86 4.79 3.92
CA ASP A 231 6.80 4.56 2.96
C ASP A 231 7.20 4.85 1.54
N THR A 232 6.96 3.88 0.68
CA THR A 232 7.40 3.90 -0.72
C THR A 232 6.45 3.08 -1.59
N VAL A 233 5.93 3.67 -2.66
CA VAL A 233 5.33 2.95 -3.80
C VAL A 233 6.23 3.15 -5.01
N LEU A 234 6.68 2.07 -5.61
CA LEU A 234 7.46 2.08 -6.84
C LEU A 234 6.70 1.36 -7.95
N LEU A 235 6.64 1.97 -9.12
CA LEU A 235 6.05 1.40 -10.33
C LEU A 235 7.07 1.40 -11.45
N LEU A 236 7.39 0.20 -11.96
CA LEU A 236 8.34 -0.03 -13.06
C LEU A 236 7.62 -0.45 -14.33
N ALA A 237 7.94 0.18 -15.46
CA ALA A 237 7.43 -0.19 -16.78
C ALA A 237 8.59 -0.48 -17.73
N ASN A 238 8.65 -1.72 -18.27
CA ASN A 238 9.75 -2.19 -19.09
C ASN A 238 9.47 -2.22 -20.61
N GLY A 239 8.22 -2.01 -21.03
CA GLY A 239 7.82 -1.92 -22.43
C GLY A 239 7.76 -3.25 -23.20
N MET A 240 7.87 -4.39 -22.54
CA MET A 240 7.92 -5.71 -23.21
C MET A 240 6.57 -6.24 -23.71
N ALA A 241 5.45 -5.54 -23.44
CA ALA A 241 4.16 -5.81 -24.07
C ALA A 241 4.16 -5.38 -25.56
N GLU A 242 5.06 -4.47 -25.94
CA GLU A 242 5.16 -3.94 -27.31
C GLU A 242 3.86 -3.32 -27.82
N ASN A 243 3.05 -2.75 -26.89
CA ASN A 243 1.87 -1.98 -27.22
C ASN A 243 2.25 -0.61 -27.80
N GLU A 244 1.29 0.05 -28.47
CA GLU A 244 1.45 1.48 -28.77
C GLU A 244 1.61 2.26 -27.47
N GLU A 245 2.47 3.31 -27.49
CA GLU A 245 2.75 4.08 -26.28
C GLU A 245 1.47 4.66 -25.68
N ILE A 246 1.27 4.40 -24.38
CA ILE A 246 0.14 4.91 -23.62
C ILE A 246 0.34 6.42 -23.38
N ILE A 247 -0.52 7.23 -24.00
CA ILE A 247 -0.46 8.69 -23.94
C ILE A 247 -1.50 9.21 -22.93
N TYR A 248 -1.10 10.17 -22.10
CA TYR A 248 -1.98 10.82 -21.15
C TYR A 248 -3.29 11.32 -21.80
N GLY A 249 -4.43 10.97 -21.17
CA GLY A 249 -5.78 11.36 -21.62
C GLY A 249 -6.32 10.56 -22.81
N SER A 250 -5.61 9.51 -23.26
CA SER A 250 -6.13 8.56 -24.26
C SER A 250 -6.99 7.47 -23.61
N GLU A 251 -7.81 6.76 -24.39
CA GLU A 251 -8.56 5.59 -23.94
C GLU A 251 -7.63 4.52 -23.32
N ALA A 252 -6.45 4.31 -23.91
CA ALA A 252 -5.44 3.41 -23.37
C ALA A 252 -4.93 3.84 -21.98
N TYR A 253 -4.83 5.16 -21.74
CA TYR A 253 -4.47 5.70 -20.43
C TYR A 253 -5.58 5.46 -19.40
N GLU A 254 -6.85 5.68 -19.77
CA GLU A 254 -7.99 5.39 -18.89
C GLU A 254 -8.05 3.92 -18.50
N MET A 255 -7.87 3.02 -19.47
CA MET A 255 -7.81 1.57 -19.21
C MET A 255 -6.63 1.19 -18.31
N PHE A 256 -5.47 1.81 -18.51
CA PHE A 256 -4.28 1.55 -17.71
C PHE A 256 -4.46 2.05 -16.28
N THR A 257 -4.99 3.26 -16.09
CA THR A 257 -5.23 3.84 -14.75
C THR A 257 -6.31 3.08 -13.99
N GLU A 258 -7.38 2.61 -14.67
CA GLU A 258 -8.38 1.73 -14.06
C GLU A 258 -7.75 0.41 -13.58
N ALA A 259 -6.89 -0.20 -14.38
CA ALA A 259 -6.21 -1.43 -14.02
C ALA A 259 -5.19 -1.22 -12.88
N LEU A 260 -4.47 -0.10 -12.88
CA LEU A 260 -3.57 0.29 -11.79
C LEU A 260 -4.36 0.53 -10.49
N HIS A 261 -5.51 1.18 -10.59
CA HIS A 261 -6.41 1.41 -9.45
C HIS A 261 -6.86 0.10 -8.81
N VAL A 262 -7.28 -0.88 -9.60
CA VAL A 262 -7.66 -2.21 -9.07
C VAL A 262 -6.52 -2.87 -8.28
N ILE A 263 -5.28 -2.77 -8.77
CA ILE A 263 -4.10 -3.30 -8.03
C ILE A 263 -3.91 -2.54 -6.73
N ASN A 264 -3.86 -1.21 -6.79
CA ASN A 264 -3.53 -0.38 -5.63
C ASN A 264 -4.64 -0.39 -4.57
N GLU A 265 -5.92 -0.35 -4.98
CA GLU A 265 -7.05 -0.50 -4.06
C GLU A 265 -7.02 -1.85 -3.34
N TYR A 266 -6.81 -2.95 -4.09
CA TYR A 266 -6.70 -4.28 -3.50
C TYR A 266 -5.58 -4.36 -2.48
N LEU A 267 -4.37 -3.90 -2.83
CA LEU A 267 -3.21 -3.92 -1.93
C LEU A 267 -3.44 -3.02 -0.70
N ALA A 268 -4.01 -1.83 -0.89
CA ALA A 268 -4.37 -0.91 0.20
C ALA A 268 -5.38 -1.53 1.17
N LYS A 269 -6.46 -2.15 0.66
CA LYS A 269 -7.45 -2.89 1.47
C LYS A 269 -6.80 -4.06 2.23
N LYS A 270 -5.90 -4.80 1.59
CA LYS A 270 -5.21 -5.93 2.24
C LYS A 270 -4.24 -5.46 3.33
N ILE A 271 -3.60 -4.29 3.17
CA ILE A 271 -2.78 -3.67 4.21
C ILE A 271 -3.67 -3.27 5.40
N ALA A 272 -4.76 -2.54 5.14
CA ALA A 272 -5.67 -2.07 6.17
C ALA A 272 -6.32 -3.21 6.95
N GLY A 273 -6.79 -4.26 6.25
CA GLY A 273 -7.46 -5.42 6.88
C GLY A 273 -6.52 -6.39 7.58
N ASP A 274 -5.19 -6.32 7.31
CA ASP A 274 -4.14 -7.09 8.00
C ASP A 274 -3.43 -6.23 9.06
N GLY A 275 -4.12 -5.22 9.62
CA GLY A 275 -3.59 -4.37 10.68
C GLY A 275 -3.20 -5.18 11.92
N GLU A 276 -2.16 -4.75 12.65
CA GLU A 276 -1.69 -5.42 13.86
C GLU A 276 -2.80 -5.67 14.86
N GLY A 277 -3.09 -6.94 15.15
CA GLY A 277 -4.16 -7.36 16.05
C GLY A 277 -5.59 -7.18 15.52
N ALA A 278 -5.79 -6.84 14.26
CA ALA A 278 -7.09 -6.64 13.65
C ALA A 278 -7.88 -7.94 13.49
N THR A 279 -9.20 -7.84 13.63
CA THR A 279 -10.15 -8.93 13.39
C THR A 279 -11.13 -8.63 12.27
N ALA A 280 -11.30 -7.35 11.89
CA ALA A 280 -12.17 -6.92 10.81
C ALA A 280 -11.56 -5.79 9.98
N LEU A 281 -11.77 -5.83 8.66
CA LEU A 281 -11.60 -4.68 7.78
C LEU A 281 -12.77 -3.71 8.04
N PHE A 282 -12.44 -2.45 8.27
CA PHE A 282 -13.40 -1.38 8.43
C PHE A 282 -13.31 -0.40 7.25
N GLU A 283 -14.35 -0.40 6.41
CA GLU A 283 -14.50 0.52 5.29
C GLU A 283 -15.42 1.68 5.67
N VAL A 284 -15.09 2.89 5.25
CA VAL A 284 -15.93 4.07 5.43
C VAL A 284 -16.17 4.74 4.09
N LYS A 285 -17.43 4.87 3.70
CA LYS A 285 -17.87 5.61 2.51
C LYS A 285 -18.53 6.92 2.95
N ALA A 286 -17.91 8.04 2.61
CA ALA A 286 -18.55 9.34 2.69
C ALA A 286 -19.18 9.63 1.32
N VAL A 287 -20.49 9.84 1.29
CA VAL A 287 -21.26 10.04 0.06
C VAL A 287 -22.10 11.31 0.15
N GLY A 288 -22.65 11.77 -0.99
CA GLY A 288 -23.43 12.98 -1.02
C GLY A 288 -22.64 14.24 -0.67
N CYS A 289 -21.33 14.26 -0.91
CA CYS A 289 -20.45 15.36 -0.57
C CYS A 289 -20.43 16.44 -1.65
N GLU A 290 -20.12 17.69 -1.25
CA GLU A 290 -19.99 18.83 -2.15
C GLU A 290 -18.72 18.74 -3.03
N SER A 291 -17.67 18.12 -2.49
CA SER A 291 -16.40 17.93 -3.17
C SER A 291 -15.73 16.62 -2.76
N LYS A 292 -14.87 16.09 -3.63
CA LYS A 292 -14.04 14.91 -3.34
C LYS A 292 -13.14 15.12 -2.11
N GLU A 293 -12.62 16.33 -1.91
CA GLU A 293 -11.80 16.69 -0.75
C GLU A 293 -12.60 16.60 0.55
N GLN A 294 -13.84 17.10 0.57
CA GLN A 294 -14.75 16.95 1.71
C GLN A 294 -15.01 15.48 2.01
N ALA A 295 -15.31 14.68 0.97
CA ALA A 295 -15.57 13.25 1.13
C ALA A 295 -14.36 12.50 1.70
N LYS A 296 -13.15 12.75 1.18
CA LYS A 296 -11.89 12.19 1.70
C LYS A 296 -11.67 12.57 3.16
N THR A 297 -11.85 13.83 3.50
CA THR A 297 -11.65 14.34 4.87
C THR A 297 -12.60 13.66 5.87
N LEU A 298 -13.87 13.52 5.52
CA LEU A 298 -14.87 12.85 6.36
C LEU A 298 -14.55 11.35 6.51
N ALA A 299 -14.36 10.64 5.41
CA ALA A 299 -14.08 9.21 5.43
C ALA A 299 -12.81 8.88 6.23
N LYS A 300 -11.73 9.66 6.00
CA LYS A 300 -10.45 9.50 6.70
C LYS A 300 -10.58 9.78 8.20
N SER A 301 -11.32 10.83 8.60
CA SER A 301 -11.53 11.14 10.00
C SER A 301 -12.25 10.02 10.75
N ILE A 302 -13.28 9.42 10.14
CA ILE A 302 -14.04 8.33 10.73
C ILE A 302 -13.16 7.09 10.90
N VAL A 303 -12.46 6.67 9.83
CA VAL A 303 -11.66 5.44 9.84
C VAL A 303 -10.45 5.52 10.79
N CYS A 304 -9.96 6.74 11.08
CA CYS A 304 -8.86 6.99 12.01
C CYS A 304 -9.30 7.11 13.48
N SER A 305 -10.60 7.21 13.76
CA SER A 305 -11.10 7.40 15.13
C SER A 305 -10.91 6.14 15.97
N ASN A 306 -10.04 6.20 16.99
CA ASN A 306 -9.82 5.10 17.93
C ASN A 306 -11.12 4.64 18.59
N LEU A 307 -12.01 5.58 18.95
CA LEU A 307 -13.31 5.24 19.56
C LEU A 307 -14.21 4.49 18.56
N THR A 308 -14.22 4.90 17.29
CA THR A 308 -14.96 4.18 16.24
C THR A 308 -14.38 2.79 16.03
N LYS A 309 -13.06 2.67 15.88
CA LYS A 309 -12.36 1.38 15.68
C LYS A 309 -12.60 0.41 16.85
N THR A 310 -12.64 0.90 18.09
CA THR A 310 -12.98 0.05 19.25
C THR A 310 -14.46 -0.33 19.30
N ALA A 311 -15.36 0.49 18.76
CA ALA A 311 -16.77 0.12 18.61
C ALA A 311 -16.94 -1.00 17.57
N ILE A 312 -16.21 -0.95 16.44
CA ILE A 312 -16.19 -2.04 15.46
C ILE A 312 -15.68 -3.33 16.10
N ALA A 313 -14.57 -3.30 16.86
CA ALA A 313 -14.06 -4.46 17.62
C ALA A 313 -15.07 -5.05 18.62
N GLY A 314 -15.92 -4.19 19.19
CA GLY A 314 -16.98 -4.59 20.12
C GLY A 314 -18.32 -4.93 19.45
N HIS A 315 -18.41 -4.88 18.12
CA HIS A 315 -19.63 -5.04 17.35
C HIS A 315 -20.78 -4.09 17.80
N ASP A 316 -20.38 -2.88 18.25
CA ASP A 316 -21.26 -1.82 18.76
C ASP A 316 -21.58 -0.82 17.63
N ALA A 317 -22.85 -0.69 17.26
CA ALA A 317 -23.33 0.25 16.25
C ALA A 317 -23.28 1.70 16.76
N ASN A 318 -22.11 2.14 17.25
CA ASN A 318 -21.93 3.41 17.94
C ASN A 318 -21.87 4.60 16.97
N TRP A 319 -23.04 4.98 16.47
CA TRP A 319 -23.20 6.13 15.57
C TRP A 319 -22.69 7.45 16.16
N GLY A 320 -22.78 7.63 17.48
CA GLY A 320 -22.31 8.84 18.15
C GLY A 320 -20.80 9.07 17.98
N ARG A 321 -20.00 7.99 17.99
CA ARG A 321 -18.56 8.07 17.73
C ARG A 321 -18.24 8.45 16.29
N ILE A 322 -19.04 7.97 15.33
CA ILE A 322 -18.89 8.32 13.90
C ILE A 322 -19.23 9.79 13.68
N LEU A 323 -20.40 10.26 14.16
CA LEU A 323 -20.78 11.69 14.04
C LEU A 323 -19.78 12.60 14.76
N CYS A 324 -19.25 12.19 15.89
CA CYS A 324 -18.19 12.91 16.58
C CYS A 324 -16.93 13.02 15.72
N ALA A 325 -16.49 11.92 15.07
CA ALA A 325 -15.34 11.90 14.17
C ALA A 325 -15.57 12.79 12.94
N MET A 326 -16.76 12.81 12.39
CA MET A 326 -17.14 13.74 11.32
C MET A 326 -17.05 15.19 11.81
N GLY A 327 -17.59 15.48 13.00
CA GLY A 327 -17.67 16.83 13.57
C GLY A 327 -16.32 17.51 13.83
N TYR A 328 -15.27 16.75 14.18
CA TYR A 328 -13.92 17.31 14.37
C TYR A 328 -13.01 17.15 13.14
N SER A 329 -13.52 16.62 12.04
CA SER A 329 -12.74 16.35 10.81
C SER A 329 -12.15 17.63 10.16
N GLY A 330 -12.76 18.78 10.40
CA GLY A 330 -12.50 20.05 9.72
C GLY A 330 -13.36 20.27 8.47
N ALA A 331 -14.01 19.23 7.93
CA ALA A 331 -14.98 19.39 6.85
C ALA A 331 -16.26 20.08 7.36
N GLN A 332 -16.87 20.90 6.50
CA GLN A 332 -18.14 21.56 6.82
C GLN A 332 -19.29 20.74 6.26
N PHE A 333 -20.30 20.44 7.07
CA PHE A 333 -21.53 19.77 6.69
C PHE A 333 -22.65 20.14 7.67
N ASP A 334 -23.90 19.88 7.31
CA ASP A 334 -25.03 20.04 8.20
C ASP A 334 -25.30 18.74 8.97
N PRO A 335 -25.00 18.66 10.27
CA PRO A 335 -25.19 17.44 11.04
C PRO A 335 -26.67 17.00 11.15
N GLU A 336 -27.64 17.93 10.94
CA GLU A 336 -29.07 17.62 10.98
C GLU A 336 -29.58 17.00 9.66
N GLN A 337 -28.73 16.87 8.63
CA GLN A 337 -29.07 16.22 7.35
C GLN A 337 -28.37 14.86 7.17
N VAL A 338 -27.48 14.46 8.08
CA VAL A 338 -26.67 13.24 7.92
C VAL A 338 -27.55 11.99 8.03
N ASP A 339 -27.39 11.07 7.07
CA ASP A 339 -27.82 9.67 7.21
C ASP A 339 -26.62 8.77 7.43
N LEU A 340 -26.77 7.75 8.29
CA LEU A 340 -25.71 6.81 8.58
C LEU A 340 -26.20 5.37 8.51
N PHE A 341 -25.42 4.51 7.83
CA PHE A 341 -25.71 3.10 7.66
C PHE A 341 -24.50 2.25 8.02
N PHE A 342 -24.76 1.02 8.49
CA PHE A 342 -23.77 -0.06 8.44
C PHE A 342 -24.18 -1.11 7.42
N GLU A 343 -23.19 -1.67 6.73
CA GLU A 343 -23.37 -2.69 5.70
C GLU A 343 -22.27 -3.74 5.79
N SER A 344 -22.63 -5.00 5.54
CA SER A 344 -21.72 -6.14 5.43
C SER A 344 -22.37 -7.25 4.61
N ALA A 345 -21.72 -8.40 4.48
CA ALA A 345 -22.33 -9.58 3.86
C ALA A 345 -23.62 -10.04 4.57
N ALA A 346 -23.82 -9.69 5.84
CA ALA A 346 -25.02 -10.04 6.62
C ALA A 346 -26.21 -9.12 6.36
N GLY A 347 -26.04 -7.98 5.69
CA GLY A 347 -27.13 -7.03 5.35
C GLY A 347 -26.70 -5.56 5.48
N LYS A 348 -27.71 -4.70 5.43
CA LYS A 348 -27.56 -3.24 5.58
C LYS A 348 -28.62 -2.72 6.56
N ILE A 349 -28.21 -1.82 7.46
CA ILE A 349 -29.08 -1.21 8.46
C ILE A 349 -28.84 0.29 8.53
N GLN A 350 -29.92 1.08 8.57
CA GLN A 350 -29.83 2.51 8.84
C GLN A 350 -29.91 2.75 10.36
N ILE A 351 -29.03 3.60 10.86
CA ILE A 351 -28.91 3.92 12.29
C ILE A 351 -29.12 5.40 12.58
N ILE A 352 -28.91 6.28 11.60
CA ILE A 352 -29.21 7.72 11.65
C ILE A 352 -29.99 8.10 10.41
N GLU A 353 -31.03 8.91 10.59
CA GLU A 353 -31.79 9.58 9.53
C GLU A 353 -31.92 11.06 9.88
N ASN A 354 -31.50 11.96 8.96
CA ASN A 354 -31.53 13.40 9.16
C ASN A 354 -30.98 13.81 10.56
N GLY A 355 -29.76 13.37 10.86
CA GLY A 355 -29.04 13.68 12.09
C GLY A 355 -29.58 13.05 13.38
N THR A 356 -30.68 12.29 13.30
CA THR A 356 -31.36 11.70 14.46
C THR A 356 -31.33 10.19 14.42
N ALA A 357 -31.09 9.55 15.58
CA ALA A 357 -31.09 8.09 15.69
C ALA A 357 -32.48 7.53 15.35
N VAL A 358 -32.51 6.52 14.47
CA VAL A 358 -33.73 5.76 14.18
C VAL A 358 -33.91 4.59 15.14
N ASN A 359 -35.09 4.06 15.21
CA ASN A 359 -35.35 2.83 15.99
C ASN A 359 -34.89 1.63 15.15
N TYR A 360 -33.76 0.99 15.49
CA TYR A 360 -33.21 -0.17 14.79
C TYR A 360 -33.05 -1.37 15.73
N SER A 361 -32.86 -2.54 15.14
CA SER A 361 -32.62 -3.78 15.88
C SER A 361 -31.15 -3.90 16.28
N GLU A 362 -30.80 -3.83 17.55
CA GLU A 362 -29.47 -4.05 18.08
C GLU A 362 -28.91 -5.44 17.67
N ALA A 363 -29.76 -6.47 17.68
CA ALA A 363 -29.36 -7.82 17.30
C ALA A 363 -29.00 -7.91 15.82
N GLU A 364 -29.70 -7.19 14.95
CA GLU A 364 -29.39 -7.11 13.51
C GLU A 364 -28.10 -6.30 13.28
N ALA A 365 -27.95 -5.16 13.95
CA ALA A 365 -26.73 -4.37 13.90
C ALA A 365 -25.51 -5.16 14.35
N THR A 366 -25.58 -5.86 15.48
CA THR A 366 -24.52 -6.74 15.97
C THR A 366 -24.16 -7.84 14.95
N LYS A 367 -25.17 -8.46 14.29
CA LYS A 367 -24.94 -9.46 13.25
C LYS A 367 -24.17 -8.87 12.07
N ILE A 368 -24.52 -7.66 11.60
CA ILE A 368 -23.86 -6.96 10.50
C ILE A 368 -22.41 -6.64 10.89
N LEU A 369 -22.18 -6.13 12.11
CA LEU A 369 -20.87 -5.74 12.60
C LEU A 369 -19.96 -6.92 12.98
N SER A 370 -20.49 -8.14 13.08
CA SER A 370 -19.71 -9.36 13.35
C SER A 370 -19.07 -9.98 12.10
N GLU A 371 -19.32 -9.43 10.92
CA GLU A 371 -18.70 -9.89 9.68
C GLU A 371 -17.24 -9.41 9.58
N PRO A 372 -16.37 -10.13 8.87
CA PRO A 372 -14.95 -9.77 8.75
C PRO A 372 -14.70 -8.49 7.92
N GLU A 373 -15.68 -8.03 7.16
CA GLU A 373 -15.65 -6.77 6.40
C GLU A 373 -16.90 -5.97 6.71
N VAL A 374 -16.71 -4.78 7.28
CA VAL A 374 -17.79 -3.89 7.72
C VAL A 374 -17.63 -2.53 7.04
N THR A 375 -18.71 -2.02 6.46
CA THR A 375 -18.76 -0.69 5.84
C THR A 375 -19.67 0.23 6.65
N ALA A 376 -19.15 1.40 7.04
CA ALA A 376 -19.99 2.54 7.47
C ALA A 376 -20.20 3.47 6.28
N ILE A 377 -21.47 3.86 6.03
CA ILE A 377 -21.82 4.80 4.95
C ILE A 377 -22.38 6.04 5.61
N ALA A 378 -21.71 7.19 5.40
CA ALA A 378 -22.13 8.50 5.86
C ALA A 378 -22.57 9.36 4.67
N ASP A 379 -23.87 9.65 4.56
CA ASP A 379 -24.43 10.51 3.52
C ASP A 379 -24.68 11.90 4.11
N VAL A 380 -24.01 12.91 3.59
CA VAL A 380 -24.14 14.30 4.05
C VAL A 380 -25.10 15.13 3.20
N LYS A 381 -25.64 14.61 2.12
CA LYS A 381 -26.69 15.20 1.26
C LYS A 381 -26.38 16.61 0.74
N MET A 382 -25.12 16.92 0.47
CA MET A 382 -24.66 18.23 -0.01
C MET A 382 -24.31 18.25 -1.49
N GLY A 383 -24.14 17.08 -2.13
CA GLY A 383 -23.75 16.96 -3.53
C GLY A 383 -23.73 15.51 -4.02
N GLU A 384 -22.87 15.21 -4.98
CA GLU A 384 -22.78 13.88 -5.61
C GLU A 384 -21.40 13.21 -5.38
N GLU A 385 -20.45 13.94 -4.83
CA GLU A 385 -19.09 13.44 -4.65
C GLU A 385 -19.00 12.41 -3.52
N THR A 386 -18.04 11.50 -3.67
CA THR A 386 -17.85 10.38 -2.77
C THR A 386 -16.38 10.04 -2.62
N ALA A 387 -16.01 9.50 -1.47
CA ALA A 387 -14.71 8.88 -1.24
C ALA A 387 -14.83 7.72 -0.26
N THR A 388 -13.90 6.77 -0.40
CA THR A 388 -13.79 5.61 0.49
C THR A 388 -12.47 5.62 1.23
N ALA A 389 -12.49 5.28 2.51
CA ALA A 389 -11.30 5.06 3.34
C ALA A 389 -11.36 3.66 3.97
N TRP A 390 -10.19 3.06 4.19
CA TRP A 390 -10.08 1.71 4.76
C TRP A 390 -9.21 1.71 6.01
N GLY A 391 -9.60 0.95 6.99
CA GLY A 391 -8.87 0.70 8.22
C GLY A 391 -9.22 -0.67 8.76
N CYS A 392 -8.97 -0.87 10.03
CA CYS A 392 -9.37 -2.05 10.76
C CYS A 392 -9.95 -1.67 12.12
N ASP A 393 -10.55 -2.61 12.80
CA ASP A 393 -10.90 -2.48 14.20
C ASP A 393 -9.66 -2.28 15.09
N LEU A 394 -9.84 -1.89 16.34
CA LEU A 394 -8.77 -1.73 17.34
C LEU A 394 -9.03 -2.64 18.52
N THR A 395 -8.22 -3.69 18.65
CA THR A 395 -8.33 -4.72 19.68
C THR A 395 -7.20 -4.65 20.70
N HIS A 396 -7.23 -5.47 21.73
CA HIS A 396 -6.11 -5.66 22.66
C HIS A 396 -4.84 -6.19 21.99
N GLY A 397 -4.99 -6.95 20.89
CA GLY A 397 -3.87 -7.51 20.13
C GLY A 397 -2.90 -6.45 19.61
N TYR A 398 -3.40 -5.24 19.29
CA TYR A 398 -2.52 -4.13 18.89
C TYR A 398 -1.54 -3.75 20.02
N ILE A 399 -2.03 -3.66 21.25
CA ILE A 399 -1.19 -3.32 22.41
C ILE A 399 -0.18 -4.43 22.70
N GLU A 400 -0.60 -5.71 22.66
CA GLU A 400 0.27 -6.86 22.90
C GLU A 400 1.44 -6.91 21.89
N ILE A 401 1.16 -6.70 20.59
CA ILE A 401 2.18 -6.70 19.54
C ILE A 401 3.18 -5.54 19.73
N ASN A 402 2.67 -4.33 20.04
CA ASN A 402 3.50 -3.13 20.07
C ASN A 402 4.25 -2.91 21.39
N ALA A 403 3.80 -3.49 22.51
CA ALA A 403 4.48 -3.41 23.80
C ALA A 403 5.87 -4.05 23.76
N ASP A 404 6.05 -5.13 22.96
CA ASP A 404 7.28 -5.93 22.89
C ASP A 404 7.95 -5.91 21.49
N TYR A 405 7.66 -4.93 20.65
CA TYR A 405 8.13 -4.86 19.26
C TYR A 405 9.65 -4.94 19.06
N ARG A 406 10.45 -4.54 20.06
CA ARG A 406 11.92 -4.55 19.99
C ARG A 406 12.58 -5.86 20.47
N SER A 407 11.82 -6.72 21.12
CA SER A 407 12.33 -7.97 21.71
C SER A 407 12.59 -9.10 20.68
#